data_44e5f403d6f6a9f7f4b30ad658aeb965
#
_entry.id   44e5f403d6f6a9f7f4b30ad658aeb965
#
_cell.length_a   1.000
_cell.length_b   1.000
_cell.length_c   1.000
_cell.angle_alpha   90.00
_cell.angle_beta   90.00
_cell.angle_gamma   90.00
#
_symmetry.space_group_name_H-M   'P 1'
#
loop_
_entity.id
_entity.type
_entity.pdbx_description
1 polymer ?
#
loop_
_entity_poly.entity_id
_entity_poly.type
_entity_poly.pdbx_seq_one_letter_code
_entity_poly.pdbx_strand_id
1 'polypeptide(L)'
;MDPKRFTRRLIALGGVVFLCVLVFAATLFQAQIIKGDDYLAQSVRANAKVETVKGTRGVITDRNGKVLVSNRAVYTLNFDSSLVKSDELNDALLRLVQLMDEQGVAVKDTLPLSQKDPYAYDTANGSAKALAKYLVSLKWMDEGSVDDNGLPRSITGPALFLRLRNEYGIDDTLPADTVRKLVGLRYSLAVAKLNGTTVYEFASDVDVALISLIKDGGYAGVQVDTSSVRVYETDYAAHVLGYTGSIQDWDEYKDKDGYTLASIVGISGAESAFEQYLHGSDGKRLVTYDDSSGKVTGELYSVEPQPGSTVALTIDIDFQEDVEQALESTVTAMTKSDGIERGAAAAVVQVGTGDVLALASYPTYSLSTFRDEIAELTSDTMRPMWN
;
A
#
# COMPACT_ATOMS: atom_id res chain seq x y z
N MET A 1 -14.24 -77.13 -31.73
CA MET A 1 -13.51 -76.36 -30.73
C MET A 1 -13.59 -77.09 -29.41
N ASP A 2 -12.46 -77.48 -28.80
CA ASP A 2 -12.43 -78.34 -27.59
C ASP A 2 -12.92 -77.50 -26.39
N PRO A 3 -14.11 -77.84 -25.81
CA PRO A 3 -14.76 -77.00 -24.77
C PRO A 3 -13.85 -76.83 -23.52
N LYS A 4 -13.00 -77.83 -23.25
CA LYS A 4 -12.03 -77.73 -22.10
C LYS A 4 -10.95 -76.66 -22.29
N ARG A 5 -10.54 -76.43 -23.54
CA ARG A 5 -9.54 -75.35 -23.84
C ARG A 5 -10.16 -73.99 -23.79
N PHE A 6 -11.43 -73.85 -24.16
CA PHE A 6 -12.18 -72.58 -24.07
C PHE A 6 -12.38 -72.16 -22.62
N THR A 7 -12.84 -73.07 -21.76
CA THR A 7 -13.04 -72.82 -20.33
C THR A 7 -11.73 -72.44 -19.62
N ARG A 8 -10.60 -73.08 -19.92
CA ARG A 8 -9.30 -72.74 -19.35
C ARG A 8 -8.82 -71.32 -19.77
N ARG A 9 -9.07 -70.90 -21.01
CA ARG A 9 -8.76 -69.54 -21.49
C ARG A 9 -9.64 -68.50 -20.82
N LEU A 10 -10.93 -68.81 -20.58
CA LEU A 10 -11.86 -67.93 -19.89
C LEU A 10 -11.46 -67.75 -18.43
N ILE A 11 -11.06 -68.82 -17.74
CA ILE A 11 -10.54 -68.76 -16.36
C ILE A 11 -9.24 -67.96 -16.30
N ALA A 12 -8.32 -68.17 -17.25
CA ALA A 12 -7.10 -67.41 -17.32
C ALA A 12 -7.34 -65.90 -17.56
N LEU A 13 -8.27 -65.57 -18.47
CA LEU A 13 -8.67 -64.18 -18.71
C LEU A 13 -9.29 -63.56 -17.45
N GLY A 14 -10.20 -64.30 -16.79
CA GLY A 14 -10.81 -63.85 -15.53
C GLY A 14 -9.77 -63.63 -14.41
N GLY A 15 -8.73 -64.50 -14.35
CA GLY A 15 -7.60 -64.31 -13.41
C GLY A 15 -6.80 -63.06 -13.69
N VAL A 16 -6.54 -62.74 -14.95
CA VAL A 16 -5.82 -61.52 -15.35
C VAL A 16 -6.65 -60.28 -14.99
N VAL A 17 -7.95 -60.28 -15.32
CA VAL A 17 -8.85 -59.15 -14.97
C VAL A 17 -8.92 -58.95 -13.44
N PHE A 18 -9.06 -60.07 -12.69
CA PHE A 18 -9.07 -60.00 -11.22
C PHE A 18 -7.75 -59.46 -10.66
N LEU A 19 -6.60 -59.86 -11.22
CA LEU A 19 -5.29 -59.29 -10.81
C LEU A 19 -5.20 -57.80 -11.12
N CYS A 20 -5.67 -57.36 -12.29
CA CYS A 20 -5.72 -55.93 -12.63
C CYS A 20 -6.59 -55.13 -11.65
N VAL A 21 -7.75 -55.63 -11.25
CA VAL A 21 -8.66 -55.02 -10.27
C VAL A 21 -7.98 -54.94 -8.90
N LEU A 22 -7.26 -55.98 -8.47
CA LEU A 22 -6.49 -55.97 -7.22
C LEU A 22 -5.37 -54.91 -7.23
N VAL A 23 -4.61 -54.79 -8.31
CA VAL A 23 -3.56 -53.83 -8.48
C VAL A 23 -4.18 -52.39 -8.46
N PHE A 24 -5.27 -52.20 -9.16
CA PHE A 24 -6.01 -50.91 -9.17
C PHE A 24 -6.53 -50.53 -7.80
N ALA A 25 -7.15 -51.49 -7.08
CA ALA A 25 -7.63 -51.27 -5.72
C ALA A 25 -6.50 -50.94 -4.74
N ALA A 26 -5.34 -51.60 -4.86
CA ALA A 26 -4.17 -51.31 -4.05
C ALA A 26 -3.58 -49.94 -4.35
N THR A 27 -3.51 -49.53 -5.62
CA THR A 27 -3.03 -48.19 -6.00
C THR A 27 -4.01 -47.11 -5.54
N LEU A 28 -5.32 -47.31 -5.64
CA LEU A 28 -6.32 -46.41 -5.10
C LEU A 28 -6.25 -46.30 -3.59
N PHE A 29 -6.09 -47.40 -2.89
CA PHE A 29 -5.92 -47.41 -1.44
C PHE A 29 -4.67 -46.65 -1.01
N GLN A 30 -3.56 -46.88 -1.72
CA GLN A 30 -2.30 -46.14 -1.48
C GLN A 30 -2.47 -44.63 -1.74
N ALA A 31 -3.13 -44.24 -2.83
CA ALA A 31 -3.32 -42.84 -3.20
C ALA A 31 -4.30 -42.12 -2.27
N GLN A 32 -5.42 -42.76 -1.87
CA GLN A 32 -6.48 -42.12 -1.09
C GLN A 32 -6.27 -42.22 0.43
N ILE A 33 -5.70 -43.33 0.92
CA ILE A 33 -5.59 -43.56 2.37
C ILE A 33 -4.16 -43.31 2.87
N ILE A 34 -3.14 -43.84 2.18
CA ILE A 34 -1.75 -43.74 2.68
C ILE A 34 -1.15 -42.37 2.30
N LYS A 35 -1.42 -41.88 1.09
CA LYS A 35 -0.88 -40.62 0.56
C LYS A 35 -1.93 -39.51 0.44
N GLY A 36 -3.15 -39.73 0.94
CA GLY A 36 -4.25 -38.80 0.84
C GLY A 36 -3.91 -37.44 1.46
N ASP A 37 -3.32 -37.43 2.63
CA ASP A 37 -2.88 -36.22 3.33
C ASP A 37 -1.73 -35.50 2.58
N ASP A 38 -0.81 -36.24 1.96
CA ASP A 38 0.26 -35.64 1.13
C ASP A 38 -0.30 -35.00 -0.14
N TYR A 39 -1.26 -35.66 -0.81
CA TYR A 39 -1.92 -35.09 -1.99
C TYR A 39 -2.84 -33.91 -1.64
N LEU A 40 -3.52 -33.97 -0.50
CA LEU A 40 -4.32 -32.86 0.01
C LEU A 40 -3.39 -31.67 0.34
N ALA A 41 -2.28 -31.91 1.02
CA ALA A 41 -1.28 -30.88 1.33
C ALA A 41 -0.64 -30.28 0.06
N GLN A 42 -0.41 -31.09 -0.99
CA GLN A 42 0.07 -30.58 -2.29
C GLN A 42 -1.02 -29.75 -3.01
N SER A 43 -2.27 -30.19 -3.00
CA SER A 43 -3.38 -29.45 -3.59
C SER A 43 -3.60 -28.11 -2.87
N VAL A 44 -3.57 -28.11 -1.55
CA VAL A 44 -3.68 -26.89 -0.73
C VAL A 44 -2.50 -25.95 -1.02
N ARG A 45 -1.28 -26.47 -1.16
CA ARG A 45 -0.09 -25.66 -1.52
C ARG A 45 -0.15 -25.10 -2.92
N ALA A 46 -0.73 -25.82 -3.88
CA ALA A 46 -0.87 -25.34 -5.26
C ALA A 46 -1.81 -24.15 -5.38
N ASN A 47 -2.85 -24.09 -4.51
CA ASN A 47 -3.89 -23.07 -4.52
C ASN A 47 -3.77 -22.10 -3.33
N ALA A 48 -2.62 -22.12 -2.65
CA ALA A 48 -2.38 -21.27 -1.50
C ALA A 48 -1.41 -20.13 -1.86
N LYS A 49 -1.82 -18.91 -1.55
CA LYS A 49 -1.00 -17.71 -1.66
C LYS A 49 -0.57 -17.27 -0.27
N VAL A 50 0.72 -16.96 -0.11
CA VAL A 50 1.21 -16.33 1.11
C VAL A 50 0.99 -14.83 0.98
N GLU A 51 0.16 -14.28 1.85
CA GLU A 51 -0.09 -12.85 1.95
C GLU A 51 0.64 -12.27 3.15
N THR A 52 1.23 -11.10 2.98
CA THR A 52 1.81 -10.31 4.08
C THR A 52 0.71 -9.49 4.73
N VAL A 53 0.53 -9.66 6.04
CA VAL A 53 -0.39 -8.84 6.84
C VAL A 53 0.44 -7.84 7.63
N LYS A 54 0.26 -6.56 7.36
CA LYS A 54 1.06 -5.51 7.99
C LYS A 54 0.79 -5.43 9.49
N GLY A 55 1.87 -5.33 10.28
CA GLY A 55 1.79 -4.99 11.69
C GLY A 55 1.30 -3.55 11.87
N THR A 56 0.44 -3.31 12.86
CA THR A 56 -0.01 -1.96 13.18
C THR A 56 1.11 -1.17 13.86
N ARG A 57 1.21 0.11 13.55
CA ARG A 57 2.21 1.00 14.16
C ARG A 57 1.87 1.24 15.64
N GLY A 58 2.88 1.41 16.51
CA GLY A 58 2.71 1.70 17.93
C GLY A 58 2.02 3.05 18.19
N VAL A 59 1.39 3.18 19.34
CA VAL A 59 0.70 4.39 19.78
C VAL A 59 1.71 5.37 20.41
N ILE A 60 1.49 6.68 20.25
CA ILE A 60 2.26 7.71 20.98
C ILE A 60 1.32 8.35 22.01
N THR A 61 1.77 8.42 23.27
CA THR A 61 1.03 9.04 24.36
C THR A 61 1.83 10.18 24.98
N ASP A 62 1.14 11.07 25.67
CA ASP A 62 1.77 12.04 26.57
C ASP A 62 2.22 11.37 27.89
N ARG A 63 2.79 12.17 28.80
CA ARG A 63 3.25 11.71 30.11
C ARG A 63 2.12 11.17 31.01
N ASN A 64 0.88 11.58 30.76
CA ASN A 64 -0.32 11.21 31.54
C ASN A 64 -1.04 9.99 30.92
N GLY A 65 -0.52 9.45 29.81
CA GLY A 65 -1.12 8.35 29.07
C GLY A 65 -2.24 8.79 28.11
N LYS A 66 -2.42 10.10 27.90
CA LYS A 66 -3.36 10.63 26.90
C LYS A 66 -2.82 10.31 25.50
N VAL A 67 -3.64 9.67 24.66
CA VAL A 67 -3.25 9.28 23.32
C VAL A 67 -3.10 10.52 22.45
N LEU A 68 -1.94 10.67 21.83
CA LEU A 68 -1.62 11.77 20.90
C LEU A 68 -1.67 11.30 19.44
N VAL A 69 -1.20 10.08 19.20
CA VAL A 69 -1.20 9.48 17.87
C VAL A 69 -1.63 8.02 17.98
N SER A 70 -2.66 7.68 17.24
CA SER A 70 -3.26 6.35 17.20
C SER A 70 -3.30 5.76 15.79
N ASN A 71 -3.97 4.63 15.63
CA ASN A 71 -4.26 4.03 14.34
C ASN A 71 -5.76 3.74 14.24
N ARG A 72 -6.36 4.07 13.12
CA ARG A 72 -7.74 3.72 12.79
C ARG A 72 -7.73 2.63 11.74
N ALA A 73 -8.44 1.54 11.99
CA ALA A 73 -8.65 0.51 10.99
C ALA A 73 -9.45 1.09 9.81
N VAL A 74 -9.00 0.77 8.60
CA VAL A 74 -9.63 1.21 7.37
C VAL A 74 -9.71 0.05 6.38
N TYR A 75 -10.60 0.16 5.43
CA TYR A 75 -10.60 -0.74 4.29
C TYR A 75 -9.79 -0.15 3.15
N THR A 76 -9.04 -1.01 2.47
CA THR A 76 -8.29 -0.69 1.26
C THR A 76 -8.82 -1.51 0.09
N LEU A 77 -8.73 -0.91 -1.09
CA LEU A 77 -9.08 -1.59 -2.33
C LEU A 77 -7.79 -1.85 -3.12
N ASN A 78 -7.54 -3.12 -3.33
CA ASN A 78 -6.42 -3.62 -4.10
C ASN A 78 -6.89 -4.16 -5.44
N PHE A 79 -6.10 -3.97 -6.49
CA PHE A 79 -6.34 -4.59 -7.80
C PHE A 79 -5.24 -5.62 -8.05
N ASP A 80 -5.63 -6.89 -8.21
CA ASP A 80 -4.72 -7.96 -8.60
C ASP A 80 -4.87 -8.26 -10.10
N SER A 81 -3.87 -7.81 -10.86
CA SER A 81 -3.87 -7.98 -12.32
C SER A 81 -3.74 -9.43 -12.76
N SER A 82 -3.37 -10.36 -11.88
CA SER A 82 -3.31 -11.80 -12.21
C SER A 82 -4.68 -12.46 -12.29
N LEU A 83 -5.71 -11.83 -11.71
CA LEU A 83 -7.09 -12.32 -11.69
C LEU A 83 -7.90 -11.87 -12.92
N VAL A 84 -7.31 -11.07 -13.81
CA VAL A 84 -7.96 -10.52 -15.00
C VAL A 84 -7.13 -10.86 -16.24
N LYS A 85 -7.80 -11.28 -17.31
CA LYS A 85 -7.10 -11.53 -18.58
C LYS A 85 -6.56 -10.24 -19.16
N SER A 86 -5.41 -10.32 -19.84
CA SER A 86 -4.72 -9.13 -20.37
C SER A 86 -5.56 -8.34 -21.38
N ASP A 87 -6.41 -8.98 -22.15
CA ASP A 87 -7.32 -8.37 -23.12
C ASP A 87 -8.56 -7.73 -22.47
N GLU A 88 -8.94 -8.17 -21.26
CA GLU A 88 -10.07 -7.63 -20.50
C GLU A 88 -9.63 -6.55 -19.48
N LEU A 89 -8.32 -6.31 -19.30
CA LEU A 89 -7.78 -5.48 -18.22
C LEU A 89 -8.21 -4.01 -18.31
N ASN A 90 -8.24 -3.42 -19.51
CA ASN A 90 -8.67 -2.04 -19.70
C ASN A 90 -10.16 -1.86 -19.36
N ASP A 91 -11.01 -2.82 -19.77
CA ASP A 91 -12.45 -2.77 -19.51
C ASP A 91 -12.74 -2.94 -18.00
N ALA A 92 -12.01 -3.84 -17.33
CA ALA A 92 -12.13 -4.01 -15.88
C ALA A 92 -11.74 -2.73 -15.12
N LEU A 93 -10.62 -2.09 -15.50
CA LEU A 93 -10.16 -0.84 -14.91
C LEU A 93 -11.10 0.33 -15.24
N LEU A 94 -11.67 0.38 -16.45
CA LEU A 94 -12.63 1.43 -16.85
C LEU A 94 -13.89 1.36 -15.98
N ARG A 95 -14.47 0.17 -15.83
CA ARG A 95 -15.64 -0.03 -14.95
C ARG A 95 -15.34 0.38 -13.50
N LEU A 96 -14.14 0.06 -13.02
CA LEU A 96 -13.70 0.43 -11.70
C LEU A 96 -13.57 1.95 -11.54
N VAL A 97 -12.88 2.64 -12.48
CA VAL A 97 -12.73 4.10 -12.46
C VAL A 97 -14.09 4.80 -12.49
N GLN A 98 -15.03 4.32 -13.31
CA GLN A 98 -16.39 4.85 -13.36
C GLN A 98 -17.12 4.73 -12.01
N LEU A 99 -17.05 3.58 -11.36
CA LEU A 99 -17.62 3.42 -10.02
C LEU A 99 -16.99 4.38 -9.00
N MET A 100 -15.65 4.49 -9.01
CA MET A 100 -14.94 5.37 -8.08
C MET A 100 -15.35 6.83 -8.29
N ASP A 101 -15.49 7.27 -9.54
CA ASP A 101 -15.95 8.61 -9.91
C ASP A 101 -17.40 8.87 -9.46
N GLU A 102 -18.29 7.90 -9.66
CA GLU A 102 -19.70 7.98 -9.21
C GLU A 102 -19.80 8.10 -7.68
N GLN A 103 -18.91 7.45 -6.96
CA GLN A 103 -18.87 7.49 -5.48
C GLN A 103 -18.01 8.64 -4.93
N GLY A 104 -17.37 9.44 -5.79
CA GLY A 104 -16.52 10.55 -5.37
C GLY A 104 -15.24 10.12 -4.66
N VAL A 105 -14.78 8.89 -4.89
CA VAL A 105 -13.57 8.34 -4.26
C VAL A 105 -12.38 8.46 -5.22
N ALA A 106 -11.31 9.09 -4.75
CA ALA A 106 -10.12 9.30 -5.54
C ALA A 106 -9.40 7.97 -5.81
N VAL A 107 -9.03 7.76 -7.08
CA VAL A 107 -8.17 6.66 -7.49
C VAL A 107 -6.72 7.09 -7.37
N LYS A 108 -5.91 6.32 -6.63
CA LYS A 108 -4.48 6.54 -6.48
C LYS A 108 -3.72 5.90 -7.63
N ASP A 109 -2.73 6.60 -8.15
CA ASP A 109 -1.74 6.05 -9.07
C ASP A 109 -0.33 6.56 -8.70
N THR A 110 0.70 5.94 -9.23
CA THR A 110 2.11 6.29 -8.98
C THR A 110 2.80 6.85 -10.21
N LEU A 111 2.05 7.24 -11.24
CA LEU A 111 2.61 7.86 -12.44
C LEU A 111 3.09 9.28 -12.11
N PRO A 112 4.40 9.60 -12.20
CA PRO A 112 4.92 10.92 -11.84
C PRO A 112 4.61 11.97 -12.91
N LEU A 113 3.32 12.16 -13.17
CA LEU A 113 2.76 13.20 -14.05
C LEU A 113 1.59 13.88 -13.34
N SER A 114 1.39 15.17 -13.63
CA SER A 114 0.24 15.92 -13.13
C SER A 114 -1.09 15.26 -13.50
N GLN A 115 -2.13 15.51 -12.70
CA GLN A 115 -3.45 14.94 -12.94
C GLN A 115 -4.21 15.60 -14.10
N LYS A 116 -3.76 16.80 -14.54
CA LYS A 116 -4.39 17.58 -15.61
C LYS A 116 -3.41 17.90 -16.72
N ASP A 117 -3.93 18.05 -17.95
CA ASP A 117 -3.17 18.61 -19.08
C ASP A 117 -2.57 19.96 -18.68
N PRO A 118 -1.28 20.19 -19.04
CA PRO A 118 -0.43 19.52 -20.03
C PRO A 118 0.39 18.31 -19.54
N TYR A 119 0.02 17.62 -18.48
CA TYR A 119 0.68 16.42 -17.93
C TYR A 119 2.18 16.61 -17.69
N ALA A 120 2.54 17.66 -16.98
CA ALA A 120 3.93 17.92 -16.60
C ALA A 120 4.44 16.83 -15.62
N TYR A 121 5.76 16.67 -15.56
CA TYR A 121 6.35 15.81 -14.53
C TYR A 121 6.02 16.32 -13.14
N ASP A 122 5.56 15.39 -12.29
CA ASP A 122 5.17 15.64 -10.90
C ASP A 122 5.67 14.47 -10.01
N THR A 123 6.80 14.70 -9.36
CA THR A 123 7.42 13.70 -8.49
C THR A 123 6.72 13.56 -7.14
N ALA A 124 5.79 14.46 -6.78
CA ALA A 124 4.94 14.28 -5.62
C ALA A 124 3.92 13.14 -5.81
N ASN A 125 3.47 12.94 -7.07
CA ASN A 125 2.54 11.85 -7.39
C ASN A 125 3.23 10.48 -7.54
N GLY A 126 4.54 10.45 -7.85
CA GLY A 126 5.23 9.17 -8.07
C GLY A 126 6.75 9.29 -8.18
N SER A 127 7.43 8.15 -8.08
CA SER A 127 8.88 8.06 -8.07
C SER A 127 9.50 8.21 -9.46
N ALA A 128 10.36 9.22 -9.65
CA ALA A 128 11.19 9.39 -10.84
C ALA A 128 12.09 8.15 -11.11
N LYS A 129 12.67 7.57 -10.06
CA LYS A 129 13.50 6.36 -10.13
C LYS A 129 12.71 5.13 -10.64
N ALA A 130 11.47 4.97 -10.15
CA ALA A 130 10.59 3.89 -10.62
C ALA A 130 10.21 4.08 -12.09
N LEU A 131 9.91 5.31 -12.50
CA LEU A 131 9.66 5.66 -13.89
C LEU A 131 10.86 5.34 -14.78
N ALA A 132 12.07 5.81 -14.42
CA ALA A 132 13.28 5.54 -15.18
C ALA A 132 13.51 4.04 -15.37
N LYS A 133 13.41 3.25 -14.28
CA LYS A 133 13.52 1.77 -14.33
C LYS A 133 12.49 1.15 -15.28
N TYR A 134 11.26 1.63 -15.25
CA TYR A 134 10.20 1.15 -16.12
C TYR A 134 10.48 1.46 -17.60
N LEU A 135 10.88 2.70 -17.93
CA LEU A 135 11.18 3.10 -19.29
C LEU A 135 12.40 2.36 -19.87
N VAL A 136 13.41 2.07 -19.05
CA VAL A 136 14.54 1.20 -19.44
C VAL A 136 14.03 -0.21 -19.75
N SER A 137 13.12 -0.76 -18.94
CA SER A 137 12.54 -2.09 -19.19
C SER A 137 11.76 -2.18 -20.51
N LEU A 138 11.12 -1.09 -20.93
CA LEU A 138 10.44 -0.95 -22.22
C LEU A 138 11.40 -0.63 -23.37
N LYS A 139 12.70 -0.43 -23.09
CA LYS A 139 13.71 0.02 -24.07
C LYS A 139 13.36 1.39 -24.70
N TRP A 140 12.70 2.26 -23.94
CA TRP A 140 12.35 3.61 -24.40
C TRP A 140 13.42 4.65 -24.06
N MET A 141 14.32 4.30 -23.14
CA MET A 141 15.50 5.06 -22.79
C MET A 141 16.65 4.13 -22.35
N ASP A 142 17.87 4.64 -22.44
CA ASP A 142 19.06 3.94 -21.91
C ASP A 142 19.21 4.23 -20.42
N GLU A 143 19.85 3.30 -19.71
CA GLU A 143 20.16 3.44 -18.30
C GLU A 143 21.02 4.70 -18.07
N GLY A 144 20.67 5.50 -17.06
CA GLY A 144 21.35 6.75 -16.72
C GLY A 144 20.97 7.98 -17.57
N SER A 145 20.06 7.85 -18.55
CA SER A 145 19.57 8.97 -19.38
C SER A 145 18.53 9.84 -18.63
N VAL A 146 18.83 10.22 -17.39
CA VAL A 146 17.97 11.03 -16.52
C VAL A 146 18.62 12.39 -16.21
N ASP A 147 17.79 13.36 -15.83
CA ASP A 147 18.24 14.66 -15.31
C ASP A 147 18.64 14.58 -13.82
N ASP A 148 18.92 15.72 -13.21
CA ASP A 148 19.36 15.81 -11.81
C ASP A 148 18.23 15.43 -10.83
N ASN A 149 16.97 15.42 -11.28
CA ASN A 149 15.79 14.97 -10.52
C ASN A 149 15.45 13.48 -10.77
N GLY A 150 16.25 12.78 -11.57
CA GLY A 150 16.00 11.39 -11.96
C GLY A 150 14.92 11.20 -13.04
N LEU A 151 14.48 12.28 -13.69
CA LEU A 151 13.46 12.26 -14.73
C LEU A 151 14.08 12.06 -16.13
N PRO A 152 13.35 11.48 -17.10
CA PRO A 152 13.84 11.25 -18.46
C PRO A 152 14.23 12.56 -19.16
N ARG A 153 15.47 12.67 -19.66
CA ARG A 153 15.93 13.87 -20.40
C ARG A 153 15.32 14.00 -21.78
N SER A 154 15.03 12.91 -22.45
CA SER A 154 14.65 12.87 -23.87
C SER A 154 13.14 12.80 -24.12
N ILE A 155 12.33 12.63 -23.08
CA ILE A 155 10.88 12.48 -23.17
C ILE A 155 10.23 13.55 -22.30
N THR A 156 9.36 14.36 -22.88
CA THR A 156 8.56 15.32 -22.10
C THR A 156 7.35 14.65 -21.48
N GLY A 157 6.80 15.21 -20.40
CA GLY A 157 5.62 14.64 -19.72
C GLY A 157 4.44 14.37 -20.65
N PRO A 158 4.01 15.33 -21.50
CA PRO A 158 2.95 15.09 -22.49
C PRO A 158 3.27 13.98 -23.51
N ALA A 159 4.52 13.92 -23.98
CA ALA A 159 4.95 12.87 -24.90
C ALA A 159 4.97 11.50 -24.23
N LEU A 160 5.37 11.43 -22.95
CA LEU A 160 5.33 10.22 -22.16
C LEU A 160 3.89 9.73 -21.98
N PHE A 161 2.97 10.63 -21.61
CA PHE A 161 1.57 10.29 -21.44
C PHE A 161 0.97 9.68 -22.72
N LEU A 162 1.20 10.30 -23.88
CA LEU A 162 0.72 9.79 -25.16
C LEU A 162 1.32 8.42 -25.50
N ARG A 163 2.63 8.21 -25.23
CA ARG A 163 3.26 6.91 -25.45
C ARG A 163 2.68 5.84 -24.55
N LEU A 164 2.49 6.12 -23.26
CA LEU A 164 1.90 5.16 -22.30
C LEU A 164 0.46 4.82 -22.67
N ARG A 165 -0.35 5.84 -23.06
CA ARG A 165 -1.72 5.60 -23.52
C ARG A 165 -1.76 4.63 -24.70
N ASN A 166 -0.91 4.85 -25.71
CA ASN A 166 -0.83 3.99 -26.89
C ASN A 166 -0.30 2.60 -26.56
N GLU A 167 0.73 2.48 -25.70
CA GLU A 167 1.29 1.20 -25.24
C GLU A 167 0.23 0.35 -24.53
N TYR A 168 -0.63 0.99 -23.74
CA TYR A 168 -1.71 0.31 -23.03
C TYR A 168 -2.97 0.11 -23.86
N GLY A 169 -3.03 0.64 -25.07
CA GLY A 169 -4.21 0.54 -25.95
C GLY A 169 -5.46 1.20 -25.37
N ILE A 170 -5.29 2.34 -24.67
CA ILE A 170 -6.43 3.07 -24.07
C ILE A 170 -7.05 3.98 -25.11
N ASP A 171 -8.38 3.87 -25.26
CA ASP A 171 -9.21 4.63 -26.23
C ASP A 171 -9.14 6.14 -25.92
N ASP A 172 -8.88 6.95 -26.94
CA ASP A 172 -8.78 8.41 -26.84
C ASP A 172 -10.15 9.12 -26.93
N THR A 173 -11.20 8.40 -27.23
CA THR A 173 -12.58 8.93 -27.21
C THR A 173 -13.16 9.07 -25.83
N LEU A 174 -12.51 8.45 -24.81
CA LEU A 174 -12.91 8.58 -23.42
C LEU A 174 -12.61 9.99 -22.86
N PRO A 175 -13.32 10.43 -21.81
CA PRO A 175 -13.02 11.69 -21.13
C PRO A 175 -11.56 11.76 -20.67
N ALA A 176 -10.92 12.92 -20.83
CA ALA A 176 -9.49 13.10 -20.55
C ALA A 176 -9.09 12.69 -19.12
N ASP A 177 -9.94 12.98 -18.13
CA ASP A 177 -9.74 12.58 -16.74
C ASP A 177 -9.76 11.06 -16.57
N THR A 178 -10.72 10.39 -17.19
CA THR A 178 -10.80 8.91 -17.21
C THR A 178 -9.58 8.28 -17.88
N VAL A 179 -9.14 8.83 -19.03
CA VAL A 179 -7.91 8.38 -19.70
C VAL A 179 -6.70 8.54 -18.80
N ARG A 180 -6.57 9.69 -18.09
CA ARG A 180 -5.45 9.94 -17.17
C ARG A 180 -5.42 8.91 -16.03
N LYS A 181 -6.57 8.62 -15.41
CA LYS A 181 -6.70 7.60 -14.36
C LYS A 181 -6.35 6.21 -14.88
N LEU A 182 -6.83 5.83 -16.06
CA LEU A 182 -6.52 4.53 -16.65
C LEU A 182 -5.02 4.38 -16.95
N VAL A 183 -4.39 5.39 -17.57
CA VAL A 183 -2.94 5.39 -17.81
C VAL A 183 -2.16 5.27 -16.52
N GLY A 184 -2.56 6.02 -15.47
CA GLY A 184 -1.96 5.97 -14.15
C GLY A 184 -2.05 4.60 -13.49
N LEU A 185 -3.24 3.98 -13.50
CA LEU A 185 -3.45 2.64 -12.95
C LEU A 185 -2.65 1.57 -13.73
N ARG A 186 -2.67 1.60 -15.05
CA ARG A 186 -1.90 0.68 -15.90
C ARG A 186 -0.40 0.79 -15.63
N TYR A 187 0.11 2.02 -15.49
CA TYR A 187 1.49 2.26 -15.11
C TYR A 187 1.80 1.70 -13.72
N SER A 188 0.94 1.98 -12.73
CA SER A 188 1.13 1.50 -11.35
C SER A 188 1.16 -0.03 -11.27
N LEU A 189 0.27 -0.71 -12.00
CA LEU A 189 0.27 -2.18 -12.12
C LEU A 189 1.53 -2.71 -12.82
N ALA A 190 2.01 -2.01 -13.86
CA ALA A 190 3.23 -2.39 -14.56
C ALA A 190 4.47 -2.25 -13.67
N VAL A 191 4.56 -1.17 -12.89
CA VAL A 191 5.63 -0.97 -11.90
C VAL A 191 5.54 -1.98 -10.76
N ALA A 192 4.35 -2.29 -10.26
CA ALA A 192 4.15 -3.34 -9.28
C ALA A 192 4.68 -4.69 -9.79
N LYS A 193 4.37 -5.04 -11.04
CA LYS A 193 4.87 -6.27 -11.69
C LYS A 193 6.39 -6.29 -11.83
N LEU A 194 7.03 -5.16 -12.14
CA LEU A 194 8.50 -5.05 -12.15
C LEU A 194 9.13 -5.24 -10.77
N ASN A 195 8.38 -4.96 -9.71
CA ASN A 195 8.79 -5.16 -8.33
C ASN A 195 8.37 -6.54 -7.78
N GLY A 196 7.86 -7.44 -8.64
CA GLY A 196 7.53 -8.83 -8.29
C GLY A 196 6.16 -9.04 -7.65
N THR A 197 5.25 -8.05 -7.74
CA THR A 197 3.86 -8.20 -7.27
C THR A 197 2.86 -7.93 -8.39
N THR A 198 1.70 -8.59 -8.35
CA THR A 198 0.58 -8.34 -9.28
C THR A 198 -0.51 -7.48 -8.65
N VAL A 199 -0.36 -7.16 -7.37
CA VAL A 199 -1.34 -6.44 -6.56
C VAL A 199 -0.91 -4.98 -6.41
N TYR A 200 -1.86 -4.07 -6.59
CA TYR A 200 -1.68 -2.64 -6.40
C TYR A 200 -2.86 -2.05 -5.60
N GLU A 201 -2.55 -1.31 -4.52
CA GLU A 201 -3.54 -0.55 -3.74
C GLU A 201 -3.92 0.73 -4.49
N PHE A 202 -5.17 0.80 -4.98
CA PHE A 202 -5.66 1.95 -5.75
C PHE A 202 -6.56 2.90 -4.95
N ALA A 203 -7.06 2.45 -3.78
CA ALA A 203 -7.81 3.31 -2.86
C ALA A 203 -7.65 2.82 -1.42
N SER A 204 -7.66 3.75 -0.47
CA SER A 204 -7.65 3.46 0.96
C SER A 204 -8.65 4.33 1.68
N ASP A 205 -9.02 3.91 2.91
CA ASP A 205 -10.00 4.59 3.74
C ASP A 205 -11.38 4.68 3.06
N VAL A 206 -11.78 3.56 2.46
CA VAL A 206 -13.08 3.45 1.80
C VAL A 206 -14.17 3.03 2.77
N ASP A 207 -15.37 3.48 2.54
CA ASP A 207 -16.52 3.16 3.37
C ASP A 207 -17.13 1.77 3.05
N VAL A 208 -17.97 1.28 3.96
CA VAL A 208 -18.64 -0.02 3.82
C VAL A 208 -19.66 -0.02 2.67
N ALA A 209 -20.22 1.13 2.32
CA ALA A 209 -21.18 1.24 1.22
C ALA A 209 -20.50 0.95 -0.13
N LEU A 210 -19.32 1.55 -0.37
CA LEU A 210 -18.53 1.27 -1.57
C LEU A 210 -18.08 -0.21 -1.63
N ILE A 211 -17.69 -0.79 -0.48
CA ILE A 211 -17.33 -2.22 -0.42
C ILE A 211 -18.50 -3.11 -0.83
N SER A 212 -19.71 -2.80 -0.37
CA SER A 212 -20.92 -3.54 -0.75
C SER A 212 -21.18 -3.45 -2.25
N LEU A 213 -21.06 -2.25 -2.85
CA LEU A 213 -21.22 -2.06 -4.29
C LEU A 213 -20.19 -2.87 -5.10
N ILE A 214 -18.93 -2.90 -4.64
CA ILE A 214 -17.88 -3.68 -5.29
C ILE A 214 -18.18 -5.18 -5.23
N LYS A 215 -18.56 -5.68 -4.06
CA LYS A 215 -18.89 -7.10 -3.87
C LYS A 215 -20.11 -7.53 -4.67
N ASP A 216 -21.14 -6.69 -4.70
CA ASP A 216 -22.38 -6.98 -5.43
C ASP A 216 -22.19 -6.83 -6.95
N GLY A 217 -21.35 -5.88 -7.37
CA GLY A 217 -21.07 -5.61 -8.79
C GLY A 217 -20.11 -6.59 -9.45
N GLY A 218 -19.44 -7.47 -8.69
CA GLY A 218 -18.54 -8.49 -9.22
C GLY A 218 -17.37 -7.90 -10.03
N TYR A 219 -16.71 -6.89 -9.50
CA TYR A 219 -15.55 -6.23 -10.16
C TYR A 219 -14.35 -7.17 -10.20
N ALA A 220 -14.03 -7.67 -11.38
CA ALA A 220 -12.90 -8.58 -11.58
C ALA A 220 -11.58 -7.94 -11.18
N GLY A 221 -10.74 -8.68 -10.47
CA GLY A 221 -9.42 -8.22 -10.00
C GLY A 221 -9.44 -7.37 -8.74
N VAL A 222 -10.61 -6.88 -8.28
CA VAL A 222 -10.70 -6.06 -7.07
C VAL A 222 -10.76 -6.93 -5.82
N GLN A 223 -9.87 -6.64 -4.87
CA GLN A 223 -9.81 -7.26 -3.55
C GLN A 223 -10.00 -6.19 -2.48
N VAL A 224 -10.71 -6.55 -1.41
CA VAL A 224 -10.94 -5.68 -0.25
C VAL A 224 -10.10 -6.21 0.90
N ASP A 225 -9.17 -5.39 1.37
CA ASP A 225 -8.33 -5.70 2.52
C ASP A 225 -8.58 -4.73 3.65
N THR A 226 -8.11 -5.08 4.84
CA THR A 226 -8.08 -4.19 5.99
C THR A 226 -6.67 -3.66 6.18
N SER A 227 -6.55 -2.36 6.43
CA SER A 227 -5.30 -1.67 6.72
C SER A 227 -5.50 -0.73 7.92
N SER A 228 -4.51 0.06 8.22
CA SER A 228 -4.63 1.11 9.23
C SER A 228 -4.06 2.42 8.71
N VAL A 229 -4.75 3.51 9.02
CA VAL A 229 -4.22 4.87 8.82
C VAL A 229 -3.81 5.47 10.14
N ARG A 230 -2.75 6.28 10.11
CA ARG A 230 -2.27 7.03 11.26
C ARG A 230 -3.23 8.18 11.55
N VAL A 231 -3.63 8.32 12.81
CA VAL A 231 -4.55 9.36 13.28
C VAL A 231 -3.84 10.19 14.33
N TYR A 232 -3.83 11.49 14.15
CA TYR A 232 -3.30 12.46 15.12
C TYR A 232 -4.50 12.99 15.91
N GLU A 233 -4.53 12.68 17.20
CA GLU A 233 -5.65 12.98 18.12
C GLU A 233 -5.52 14.38 18.73
N THR A 234 -4.54 15.16 18.27
CA THR A 234 -4.28 16.52 18.73
C THR A 234 -3.81 17.39 17.57
N ASP A 235 -4.14 18.66 17.58
CA ASP A 235 -3.64 19.68 16.66
C ASP A 235 -2.37 20.38 17.18
N TYR A 236 -1.95 20.06 18.42
CA TYR A 236 -0.77 20.62 19.06
C TYR A 236 0.44 19.69 18.98
N ALA A 237 1.62 20.19 19.30
CA ALA A 237 2.89 19.46 19.25
C ALA A 237 3.27 18.93 17.87
N ALA A 238 2.83 19.57 16.79
CA ALA A 238 3.04 19.05 15.42
C ALA A 238 4.54 18.80 15.12
N HIS A 239 5.44 19.73 15.47
CA HIS A 239 6.89 19.58 15.26
C HIS A 239 7.53 18.50 16.14
N VAL A 240 6.93 18.23 17.32
CA VAL A 240 7.40 17.19 18.25
C VAL A 240 6.95 15.80 17.77
N LEU A 241 5.69 15.67 17.43
CA LEU A 241 5.11 14.39 16.96
C LEU A 241 5.67 14.00 15.60
N GLY A 242 5.76 14.96 14.69
CA GLY A 242 6.15 14.69 13.31
C GLY A 242 5.09 13.91 12.54
N TYR A 243 5.47 13.36 11.41
CA TYR A 243 4.54 12.65 10.52
C TYR A 243 5.18 11.42 9.88
N THR A 244 4.33 10.57 9.31
CA THR A 244 4.73 9.36 8.59
C THR A 244 4.59 9.55 7.09
N GLY A 245 5.41 8.85 6.32
CA GLY A 245 5.38 8.86 4.85
C GLY A 245 6.03 7.63 4.24
N SER A 246 6.02 7.57 2.91
CA SER A 246 6.72 6.51 2.17
C SER A 246 8.24 6.66 2.32
N ILE A 247 8.97 5.54 2.27
CA ILE A 247 10.43 5.53 2.29
C ILE A 247 10.96 6.34 1.11
N GLN A 248 11.72 7.40 1.40
CA GLN A 248 12.35 8.25 0.39
C GLN A 248 13.73 7.73 -0.03
N ASP A 249 14.51 7.23 0.93
CA ASP A 249 15.81 6.59 0.70
C ASP A 249 15.75 5.10 1.08
N TRP A 250 15.66 4.25 0.06
CA TRP A 250 15.65 2.81 0.27
C TRP A 250 16.98 2.26 0.80
N ASP A 251 18.09 2.90 0.51
CA ASP A 251 19.41 2.43 0.96
C ASP A 251 19.54 2.44 2.48
N GLU A 252 18.77 3.28 3.16
CA GLU A 252 18.70 3.32 4.63
C GLU A 252 17.93 2.11 5.23
N TYR A 253 16.97 1.53 4.48
CA TYR A 253 16.03 0.53 4.99
C TYR A 253 16.24 -0.87 4.41
N LYS A 254 16.96 -1.02 3.29
CA LYS A 254 17.10 -2.28 2.55
C LYS A 254 17.67 -3.44 3.37
N ASP A 255 18.52 -3.15 4.37
CA ASP A 255 19.19 -4.12 5.23
C ASP A 255 18.48 -4.27 6.60
N LYS A 256 17.36 -3.57 6.81
CA LYS A 256 16.53 -3.69 8.02
C LYS A 256 15.40 -4.68 7.79
N ASP A 257 15.24 -5.64 8.70
CA ASP A 257 14.17 -6.63 8.62
C ASP A 257 12.79 -5.97 8.77
N GLY A 258 11.81 -6.45 8.03
CA GLY A 258 10.41 -5.99 8.11
C GLY A 258 10.09 -4.78 7.23
N TYR A 259 11.06 -4.18 6.52
CA TYR A 259 10.81 -3.07 5.62
C TYR A 259 10.72 -3.52 4.16
N THR A 260 9.83 -2.86 3.45
CA THR A 260 9.65 -3.00 1.99
C THR A 260 9.57 -1.62 1.36
N LEU A 261 9.72 -1.52 0.05
CA LEU A 261 9.55 -0.25 -0.67
C LEU A 261 8.16 0.41 -0.47
N ALA A 262 7.17 -0.38 -0.07
CA ALA A 262 5.81 0.08 0.21
C ALA A 262 5.57 0.37 1.71
N SER A 263 6.59 0.25 2.56
CA SER A 263 6.46 0.55 3.98
C SER A 263 6.29 2.05 4.22
N ILE A 264 5.45 2.37 5.21
CA ILE A 264 5.30 3.72 5.74
C ILE A 264 6.19 3.85 6.98
N VAL A 265 7.03 4.86 7.00
CA VAL A 265 8.01 5.13 8.06
C VAL A 265 7.82 6.53 8.64
N GLY A 266 8.37 6.78 9.82
CA GLY A 266 8.42 8.12 10.39
C GLY A 266 9.40 9.00 9.61
N ILE A 267 8.94 10.15 9.16
CA ILE A 267 9.75 11.12 8.38
C ILE A 267 10.39 12.17 9.30
N SER A 268 9.66 12.60 10.33
CA SER A 268 10.13 13.64 11.24
C SER A 268 9.66 13.41 12.67
N GLY A 269 10.18 14.20 13.62
CA GLY A 269 9.75 14.22 15.02
C GLY A 269 9.87 12.88 15.74
N ALA A 270 8.98 12.65 16.68
CA ALA A 270 8.91 11.40 17.45
C ALA A 270 8.62 10.18 16.57
N GLU A 271 7.84 10.35 15.50
CA GLU A 271 7.57 9.29 14.53
C GLU A 271 8.86 8.74 13.91
N SER A 272 9.79 9.61 13.54
CA SER A 272 11.10 9.21 12.98
C SER A 272 12.08 8.76 14.06
N ALA A 273 12.19 9.51 15.17
CA ALA A 273 13.14 9.22 16.22
C ALA A 273 12.89 7.87 16.91
N PHE A 274 11.63 7.45 17.00
CA PHE A 274 11.22 6.19 17.62
C PHE A 274 10.75 5.13 16.61
N GLU A 275 11.13 5.28 15.33
CA GLU A 275 10.73 4.37 14.23
C GLU A 275 10.93 2.89 14.61
N GLN A 276 12.10 2.55 15.16
CA GLN A 276 12.44 1.17 15.53
C GLN A 276 11.51 0.55 16.59
N TYR A 277 10.84 1.38 17.41
CA TYR A 277 9.89 0.94 18.43
C TYR A 277 8.46 1.00 17.93
N LEU A 278 8.16 2.04 17.14
CA LEU A 278 6.83 2.27 16.61
C LEU A 278 6.48 1.34 15.44
N HIS A 279 7.49 0.91 14.67
CA HIS A 279 7.26 0.00 13.54
C HIS A 279 6.79 -1.36 14.04
N GLY A 280 5.63 -1.84 13.54
CA GLY A 280 5.14 -3.18 13.82
C GLY A 280 5.85 -4.23 12.97
N SER A 281 5.79 -5.48 13.38
CA SER A 281 6.31 -6.60 12.59
C SER A 281 5.20 -7.22 11.75
N ASP A 282 5.45 -7.35 10.46
CA ASP A 282 4.50 -7.94 9.52
C ASP A 282 4.30 -9.43 9.80
N GLY A 283 3.05 -9.86 9.72
CA GLY A 283 2.65 -11.26 9.74
C GLY A 283 2.62 -11.88 8.34
N LYS A 284 2.47 -13.19 8.32
CA LYS A 284 2.25 -13.96 7.07
C LYS A 284 1.01 -14.81 7.22
N ARG A 285 0.11 -14.70 6.28
CA ARG A 285 -1.14 -15.43 6.17
C ARG A 285 -1.11 -16.30 4.93
N LEU A 286 -1.42 -17.58 5.10
CA LEU A 286 -1.64 -18.49 4.00
C LEU A 286 -3.12 -18.47 3.68
N VAL A 287 -3.46 -18.03 2.48
CA VAL A 287 -4.84 -17.96 1.99
C VAL A 287 -5.02 -18.99 0.91
N THR A 288 -6.03 -19.84 1.04
CA THR A 288 -6.40 -20.83 0.03
C THR A 288 -7.61 -20.37 -0.74
N TYR A 289 -7.58 -20.53 -2.06
CA TYR A 289 -8.63 -20.12 -2.97
C TYR A 289 -9.26 -21.31 -3.66
N ASP A 290 -10.54 -21.19 -3.99
CA ASP A 290 -11.22 -22.12 -4.90
C ASP A 290 -10.89 -21.72 -6.35
N ASP A 291 -10.33 -22.64 -7.11
CA ASP A 291 -9.83 -22.40 -8.49
C ASP A 291 -10.93 -21.97 -9.46
N SER A 292 -12.17 -22.34 -9.19
CA SER A 292 -13.29 -22.08 -10.11
C SER A 292 -13.97 -20.75 -9.83
N SER A 293 -14.00 -20.31 -8.58
CA SER A 293 -14.73 -19.11 -8.15
C SER A 293 -13.82 -17.99 -7.65
N GLY A 294 -12.50 -18.24 -7.44
CA GLY A 294 -11.57 -17.30 -6.86
C GLY A 294 -11.89 -16.93 -5.40
N LYS A 295 -12.83 -17.64 -4.75
CA LYS A 295 -13.21 -17.34 -3.37
C LYS A 295 -12.23 -17.94 -2.38
N VAL A 296 -11.98 -17.19 -1.29
CA VAL A 296 -11.20 -17.68 -0.15
C VAL A 296 -11.92 -18.85 0.49
N THR A 297 -11.25 -20.00 0.59
CA THR A 297 -11.76 -21.23 1.20
C THR A 297 -11.15 -21.51 2.56
N GLY A 298 -10.02 -20.89 2.88
CA GLY A 298 -9.37 -21.02 4.19
C GLY A 298 -8.27 -19.99 4.40
N GLU A 299 -8.07 -19.63 5.64
CA GLU A 299 -7.01 -18.71 6.07
C GLU A 299 -6.29 -19.32 7.27
N LEU A 300 -4.96 -19.25 7.26
CA LEU A 300 -4.11 -19.68 8.35
C LEU A 300 -2.93 -18.71 8.52
N TYR A 301 -2.80 -18.11 9.67
CA TYR A 301 -1.59 -17.36 10.00
C TYR A 301 -0.41 -18.32 10.22
N SER A 302 0.63 -18.15 9.44
CA SER A 302 1.93 -18.81 9.67
C SER A 302 2.80 -17.99 10.61
N VAL A 303 2.63 -16.65 10.58
CA VAL A 303 3.24 -15.68 11.51
C VAL A 303 2.19 -14.62 11.79
N GLU A 304 1.83 -14.43 13.06
CA GLU A 304 0.91 -13.37 13.44
C GLU A 304 1.58 -12.00 13.37
N PRO A 305 0.91 -10.96 12.80
CA PRO A 305 1.43 -9.60 12.83
C PRO A 305 1.52 -9.10 14.25
N GLN A 306 2.61 -8.41 14.57
CA GLN A 306 2.80 -7.83 15.91
C GLN A 306 2.71 -6.31 15.82
N PRO A 307 1.94 -5.65 16.70
CA PRO A 307 1.91 -4.20 16.77
C PRO A 307 3.24 -3.66 17.27
N GLY A 308 3.58 -2.45 16.84
CA GLY A 308 4.70 -1.69 17.40
C GLY A 308 4.45 -1.32 18.86
N SER A 309 5.53 -0.99 19.56
CA SER A 309 5.48 -0.61 20.98
C SER A 309 4.86 0.79 21.15
N THR A 310 4.18 0.99 22.28
CA THR A 310 3.73 2.33 22.70
C THR A 310 4.91 3.17 23.15
N VAL A 311 4.98 4.41 22.67
CA VAL A 311 5.97 5.42 23.08
C VAL A 311 5.29 6.48 23.93
N ALA A 312 5.68 6.60 25.19
CA ALA A 312 5.23 7.65 26.10
C ALA A 312 6.25 8.82 26.09
N LEU A 313 5.78 9.99 25.70
CA LEU A 313 6.59 11.21 25.73
C LEU A 313 6.53 11.84 27.11
N THR A 314 7.50 12.70 27.43
CA THR A 314 7.49 13.51 28.66
C THR A 314 6.62 14.78 28.53
N ILE A 315 6.16 15.09 27.32
CA ILE A 315 5.24 16.20 27.01
C ILE A 315 3.93 16.02 27.77
N ASP A 316 3.42 17.09 28.35
CA ASP A 316 2.05 17.22 28.85
C ASP A 316 1.24 17.98 27.78
N ILE A 317 0.31 17.31 27.14
CA ILE A 317 -0.35 17.87 25.94
C ILE A 317 -1.24 19.07 26.28
N ASP A 318 -1.87 19.08 27.43
CA ASP A 318 -2.74 20.20 27.84
C ASP A 318 -1.84 21.43 28.15
N PHE A 319 -0.68 21.20 28.75
CA PHE A 319 0.31 22.27 28.97
C PHE A 319 0.98 22.73 27.66
N GLN A 320 1.22 21.82 26.74
CA GLN A 320 1.73 22.13 25.39
C GLN A 320 0.78 23.08 24.66
N GLU A 321 -0.52 22.81 24.72
CA GLU A 321 -1.57 23.69 24.17
C GLU A 321 -1.47 25.11 24.73
N ASP A 322 -1.42 25.23 26.06
CA ASP A 322 -1.28 26.53 26.73
C ASP A 322 -0.02 27.31 26.27
N VAL A 323 1.11 26.60 26.13
CA VAL A 323 2.38 27.20 25.69
C VAL A 323 2.32 27.62 24.21
N GLU A 324 1.76 26.81 23.31
CA GLU A 324 1.59 27.17 21.90
C GLU A 324 0.67 28.37 21.72
N GLN A 325 -0.49 28.40 22.41
CA GLN A 325 -1.41 29.52 22.36
C GLN A 325 -0.80 30.82 22.92
N ALA A 326 -0.03 30.73 24.01
CA ALA A 326 0.68 31.87 24.56
C ALA A 326 1.75 32.40 23.59
N LEU A 327 2.49 31.50 22.95
CA LEU A 327 3.51 31.84 21.95
C LEU A 327 2.87 32.53 20.73
N GLU A 328 1.85 31.93 20.14
CA GLU A 328 1.11 32.46 19.00
C GLU A 328 0.54 33.87 19.31
N SER A 329 -0.16 34.01 20.44
CA SER A 329 -0.76 35.30 20.83
C SER A 329 0.30 36.39 21.00
N THR A 330 1.44 36.06 21.59
CA THR A 330 2.55 36.97 21.80
C THR A 330 3.18 37.43 20.48
N VAL A 331 3.51 36.48 19.59
CA VAL A 331 4.13 36.80 18.30
C VAL A 331 3.19 37.57 17.40
N THR A 332 1.90 37.18 17.38
CA THR A 332 0.87 37.88 16.61
C THR A 332 0.69 39.35 17.10
N ALA A 333 0.72 39.56 18.41
CA ALA A 333 0.63 40.92 18.98
C ALA A 333 1.87 41.76 18.60
N MET A 334 3.06 41.20 18.63
CA MET A 334 4.29 41.84 18.18
C MET A 334 4.25 42.22 16.69
N THR A 335 3.84 41.26 15.83
CA THR A 335 3.69 41.48 14.39
C THR A 335 2.67 42.55 14.06
N LYS A 336 1.56 42.59 14.78
CA LYS A 336 0.57 43.69 14.65
C LYS A 336 1.09 45.06 15.08
N SER A 337 2.03 45.10 16.04
CA SER A 337 2.59 46.35 16.56
C SER A 337 3.58 47.01 15.60
N ASP A 338 4.42 46.23 14.90
CA ASP A 338 5.52 46.74 14.08
C ASP A 338 5.53 46.26 12.62
N GLY A 339 4.59 45.38 12.25
CA GLY A 339 4.46 44.87 10.87
C GLY A 339 5.56 43.88 10.46
N ILE A 340 6.35 43.34 11.41
CA ILE A 340 7.46 42.44 11.13
C ILE A 340 7.03 41.02 11.44
N GLU A 341 6.98 40.14 10.43
CA GLU A 341 6.76 38.72 10.61
C GLU A 341 7.94 38.04 11.34
N ARG A 342 7.63 37.16 12.28
CA ARG A 342 8.60 36.48 13.13
C ARG A 342 8.27 35.02 13.34
N GLY A 343 9.32 34.20 13.42
CA GLY A 343 9.25 32.88 14.03
C GLY A 343 9.66 32.97 15.51
N ALA A 344 9.11 32.07 16.32
CA ALA A 344 9.47 31.94 17.73
C ALA A 344 9.40 30.48 18.18
N ALA A 345 10.12 30.17 19.27
CA ALA A 345 10.08 28.86 19.90
C ALA A 345 10.11 28.98 21.41
N ALA A 346 9.50 28.04 22.11
CA ALA A 346 9.54 27.94 23.57
C ALA A 346 9.79 26.50 24.00
N ALA A 347 10.63 26.29 25.00
CA ALA A 347 10.89 24.99 25.60
C ALA A 347 10.70 25.08 27.10
N VAL A 348 9.90 24.20 27.67
CA VAL A 348 9.66 24.11 29.12
C VAL A 348 10.18 22.79 29.63
N VAL A 349 11.13 22.86 30.56
CA VAL A 349 11.83 21.70 31.13
C VAL A 349 11.61 21.64 32.64
N GLN A 350 11.24 20.48 33.15
CA GLN A 350 11.07 20.24 34.57
C GLN A 350 12.41 20.24 35.31
N VAL A 351 12.53 21.14 36.28
CA VAL A 351 13.77 21.23 37.10
C VAL A 351 13.88 19.96 37.96
N GLY A 352 15.05 19.35 37.93
CA GLY A 352 15.36 18.18 38.73
C GLY A 352 15.27 16.85 37.99
N THR A 353 14.35 16.69 37.02
CA THR A 353 14.25 15.47 36.20
C THR A 353 14.85 15.69 34.80
N GLY A 354 14.78 16.88 34.26
CA GLY A 354 15.16 17.18 32.88
C GLY A 354 14.07 16.84 31.85
N ASP A 355 12.86 16.44 32.29
CA ASP A 355 11.76 16.13 31.41
C ASP A 355 11.31 17.36 30.62
N VAL A 356 11.17 17.23 29.33
CA VAL A 356 10.59 18.27 28.49
C VAL A 356 9.06 18.19 28.61
N LEU A 357 8.44 19.21 29.20
CA LEU A 357 7.00 19.27 29.44
C LEU A 357 6.25 19.89 28.27
N ALA A 358 6.85 20.88 27.59
CA ALA A 358 6.32 21.49 26.38
C ALA A 358 7.46 21.97 25.48
N LEU A 359 7.24 21.86 24.17
CA LEU A 359 8.14 22.31 23.13
C LEU A 359 7.32 22.90 21.98
N ALA A 360 7.19 24.23 21.94
CA ALA A 360 6.37 24.94 21.00
C ALA A 360 7.19 25.67 19.94
N SER A 361 6.69 25.75 18.73
CA SER A 361 7.24 26.54 17.62
C SER A 361 6.12 27.34 16.95
N TYR A 362 6.42 28.55 16.52
CA TYR A 362 5.52 29.41 15.75
C TYR A 362 6.24 29.97 14.52
N PRO A 363 5.66 29.92 13.30
CA PRO A 363 4.37 29.31 12.99
C PRO A 363 4.39 27.78 13.14
N THR A 364 3.21 27.22 13.32
CA THR A 364 3.00 25.76 13.38
C THR A 364 2.05 25.33 12.26
N TYR A 365 1.84 24.02 12.13
CA TYR A 365 0.93 23.41 11.16
C TYR A 365 0.06 22.36 11.85
N SER A 366 -1.09 22.02 11.25
CA SER A 366 -1.93 20.95 11.74
C SER A 366 -1.54 19.61 11.13
N LEU A 367 -1.30 18.60 11.95
CA LEU A 367 -1.00 17.24 11.48
C LEU A 367 -2.22 16.55 10.89
N SER A 368 -3.43 16.92 11.29
CA SER A 368 -4.67 16.35 10.78
C SER A 368 -4.94 16.76 9.33
N THR A 369 -4.57 17.98 8.93
CA THR A 369 -4.76 18.53 7.58
C THR A 369 -3.48 18.48 6.73
N PHE A 370 -2.32 18.33 7.35
CA PHE A 370 -1.02 18.39 6.69
C PHE A 370 -0.90 17.45 5.49
N ARG A 371 -1.50 16.28 5.55
CA ARG A 371 -1.48 15.29 4.48
C ARG A 371 -2.29 15.74 3.26
N ASP A 372 -3.41 16.41 3.50
CA ASP A 372 -4.30 16.92 2.45
C ASP A 372 -3.72 18.22 1.87
N GLU A 373 -3.15 19.07 2.71
CA GLU A 373 -2.48 20.32 2.31
C GLU A 373 -1.21 20.06 1.49
N ILE A 374 -0.40 19.05 1.82
CA ILE A 374 0.78 18.68 1.00
C ILE A 374 0.35 18.21 -0.39
N ALA A 375 -0.78 17.51 -0.51
CA ALA A 375 -1.29 17.07 -1.80
C ALA A 375 -1.71 18.25 -2.71
N GLU A 376 -2.10 19.39 -2.11
CA GLU A 376 -2.50 20.61 -2.83
C GLU A 376 -1.33 21.60 -3.03
N LEU A 377 -0.27 21.52 -2.22
CA LEU A 377 0.89 22.40 -2.32
C LEU A 377 1.79 22.00 -3.49
N THR A 378 1.88 22.86 -4.46
CA THR A 378 2.93 22.76 -5.51
C THR A 378 4.31 23.08 -4.90
N SER A 379 5.39 22.57 -5.53
CA SER A 379 6.77 22.77 -5.08
C SER A 379 7.14 24.25 -4.86
N ASP A 380 6.47 25.18 -5.55
CA ASP A 380 6.74 26.63 -5.43
C ASP A 380 6.07 27.26 -4.19
N THR A 381 5.00 26.68 -3.67
CA THR A 381 4.33 27.12 -2.44
C THR A 381 4.99 26.55 -1.19
N MET A 382 5.72 25.45 -1.29
CA MET A 382 6.44 24.86 -0.15
C MET A 382 7.75 25.58 0.21
N ARG A 383 8.40 26.25 -0.75
CA ARG A 383 9.67 26.98 -0.52
C ARG A 383 9.62 28.04 0.57
N PRO A 384 8.54 28.84 0.74
CA PRO A 384 8.49 29.85 1.81
C PRO A 384 8.31 29.29 3.22
N MET A 385 7.84 28.05 3.36
CA MET A 385 7.59 27.43 4.67
C MET A 385 8.84 26.78 5.29
N TRP A 386 9.93 26.60 4.53
CA TRP A 386 11.15 25.89 4.94
C TRP A 386 12.42 26.74 4.88
N ASN A 387 12.34 28.01 4.45
CA ASN A 387 13.40 28.99 4.51
C ASN A 387 13.12 29.94 5.70
#